data_f5c9c43b97e3b6185d6aa751d280d6cc
#
_entry.id   f5c9c43b97e3b6185d6aa751d280d6cc
#
_cell.length_a   1.000
_cell.length_b   1.000
_cell.length_c   1.000
_cell.angle_alpha   90.00
_cell.angle_beta   90.00
_cell.angle_gamma   90.00
#
_symmetry.space_group_name_H-M   'P 1'
#
loop_
_entity.id
_entity.type
_entity.pdbx_description
1 polymer ?
#
loop_
_entity_poly.entity_id
_entity_poly.type
_entity_poly.pdbx_seq_one_letter_code
_entity_poly.pdbx_strand_id
1 'polypeptide(L)'
;MESKPSRRAIGNITARKNTKNSWQIQVDQGRDPATGKRLRSYENIKGTKRDAERRLAYLIRKLESGDHIEPSKINFKDFSERWLRDHVWTNLSPETAQAYEIMVTKHMIPAFGTHKIQKITPEILQRYYSDKLNNGRRDGEGGLSPRTVKHHHRLLHVIFASAVKWRVLPRNPADSVDPPKFQRKEMNTFDQVGLETFLNSLKDTEYYSLFYTLLFTGMRRSEALALRWQDIDLDFGQISIERSLHHLNDRTFHFLPPKTEKSRRLVALPPSLVMVLRKHRDNQRAMRLTMGAAVSNRDLVFSHVDGKPLLPHSISQAWSRLAKRAGYPEVRLHDARHSHASLMLALGVHPKVVSERLGHNSVSLTLDVYSHVLPGIQEAAALAFDEGLINTVVKEDESEGIRGLIY
;
A
#
# COMPACT_ATOMS: atom_id res chain seq x y z
N MET A 1 24.28 16.17 27.15
CA MET A 1 23.79 15.72 28.48
C MET A 1 24.05 14.24 28.59
N GLU A 2 25.08 13.89 29.31
CA GLU A 2 25.51 12.49 29.53
C GLU A 2 24.46 11.74 30.36
N SER A 3 23.98 10.61 29.84
CA SER A 3 23.08 9.72 30.56
C SER A 3 23.79 9.09 31.76
N LYS A 4 23.32 9.38 32.98
CA LYS A 4 23.80 8.71 34.18
C LYS A 4 23.65 7.18 34.03
N PRO A 5 24.67 6.38 34.44
CA PRO A 5 24.60 4.93 34.33
C PRO A 5 23.42 4.39 35.15
N SER A 6 22.65 3.45 34.55
CA SER A 6 21.52 2.80 35.19
C SER A 6 22.00 2.08 36.49
N ARG A 7 21.39 2.41 37.62
CA ARG A 7 21.64 1.68 38.87
C ARG A 7 21.30 0.20 38.64
N ARG A 8 22.26 -0.70 38.97
CA ARG A 8 22.05 -2.16 38.96
C ARG A 8 20.75 -2.50 39.69
N ALA A 9 19.92 -3.33 39.06
CA ALA A 9 18.71 -3.83 39.68
C ALA A 9 19.04 -4.61 40.95
N ILE A 10 18.46 -4.24 42.09
CA ILE A 10 18.69 -4.86 43.40
C ILE A 10 17.52 -5.80 43.67
N GLY A 11 17.82 -7.04 44.03
CA GLY A 11 16.80 -8.01 44.42
C GLY A 11 17.15 -8.66 45.79
N ASN A 12 16.13 -9.17 46.46
CA ASN A 12 16.24 -9.88 47.71
C ASN A 12 15.46 -11.20 47.70
N ILE A 13 15.93 -12.20 48.48
CA ILE A 13 15.30 -13.50 48.61
C ILE A 13 14.99 -13.70 50.10
N THR A 14 13.74 -14.01 50.40
CA THR A 14 13.26 -14.23 51.78
C THR A 14 12.58 -15.59 51.86
N ALA A 15 12.92 -16.39 52.86
CA ALA A 15 12.21 -17.64 53.17
C ALA A 15 10.76 -17.34 53.61
N ARG A 16 9.78 -18.04 53.07
CA ARG A 16 8.40 -17.88 53.50
C ARG A 16 8.14 -18.61 54.84
N LYS A 17 7.59 -17.87 55.80
CA LYS A 17 7.17 -18.44 57.06
C LYS A 17 6.09 -19.50 56.81
N ASN A 18 6.12 -20.63 57.47
CA ASN A 18 5.16 -21.74 57.46
C ASN A 18 5.14 -22.59 56.17
N THR A 19 6.13 -22.55 55.28
CA THR A 19 6.20 -23.44 54.12
C THR A 19 7.66 -23.94 53.94
N LYS A 20 7.86 -25.26 54.00
CA LYS A 20 9.20 -25.85 53.72
C LYS A 20 9.53 -25.65 52.22
N ASN A 21 10.80 -25.28 51.93
CA ASN A 21 11.33 -25.09 50.59
C ASN A 21 10.55 -24.08 49.72
N SER A 22 10.10 -22.98 50.31
CA SER A 22 9.41 -21.90 49.60
C SER A 22 10.08 -20.55 49.88
N TRP A 23 10.36 -19.82 48.77
CA TRP A 23 11.12 -18.56 48.81
C TRP A 23 10.30 -17.48 48.13
N GLN A 24 10.34 -16.27 48.69
CA GLN A 24 9.83 -15.06 48.03
C GLN A 24 10.99 -14.27 47.47
N ILE A 25 10.97 -14.04 46.16
CA ILE A 25 11.93 -13.19 45.45
C ILE A 25 11.30 -11.81 45.34
N GLN A 26 12.03 -10.79 45.76
CA GLN A 26 11.66 -9.39 45.54
C GLN A 26 12.67 -8.78 44.58
N VAL A 27 12.19 -8.08 43.54
CA VAL A 27 13.06 -7.36 42.59
C VAL A 27 12.61 -5.91 42.51
N ASP A 28 13.57 -5.00 42.69
CA ASP A 28 13.35 -3.55 42.58
C ASP A 28 13.41 -3.13 41.11
N GLN A 29 12.32 -2.60 40.58
CA GLN A 29 12.19 -2.17 39.20
C GLN A 29 12.44 -0.67 38.99
N GLY A 30 12.87 0.03 40.05
CA GLY A 30 13.08 1.47 40.02
C GLY A 30 11.91 2.26 40.60
N ARG A 31 11.70 3.47 40.08
CA ARG A 31 10.58 4.34 40.50
C ARG A 31 9.64 4.61 39.31
N ASP A 32 8.36 4.62 39.61
CA ASP A 32 7.32 5.05 38.68
C ASP A 32 7.56 6.53 38.29
N PRO A 33 7.72 6.82 36.97
CA PRO A 33 7.99 8.19 36.52
C PRO A 33 6.85 9.19 36.82
N ALA A 34 5.61 8.69 36.92
CA ALA A 34 4.44 9.54 37.17
C ALA A 34 4.18 9.80 38.64
N THR A 35 4.43 8.82 39.50
CA THR A 35 4.10 8.90 40.94
C THR A 35 5.32 8.99 41.86
N GLY A 36 6.55 8.77 41.34
CA GLY A 36 7.80 8.72 42.11
C GLY A 36 7.93 7.54 43.08
N LYS A 37 6.89 6.68 43.18
CA LYS A 37 6.86 5.52 44.09
C LYS A 37 7.79 4.41 43.57
N ARG A 38 8.41 3.67 44.50
CA ARG A 38 9.21 2.48 44.14
C ARG A 38 8.34 1.37 43.61
N LEU A 39 8.66 0.87 42.42
CA LEU A 39 8.07 -0.32 41.84
C LEU A 39 8.83 -1.56 42.25
N ARG A 40 8.15 -2.52 42.84
CA ARG A 40 8.73 -3.80 43.29
C ARG A 40 7.85 -4.95 42.80
N SER A 41 8.45 -5.97 42.19
CA SER A 41 7.77 -7.21 41.88
C SER A 41 8.13 -8.30 42.89
N TYR A 42 7.15 -9.18 43.15
CA TYR A 42 7.31 -10.30 44.06
C TYR A 42 6.94 -11.60 43.33
N GLU A 43 7.83 -12.60 43.43
CA GLU A 43 7.57 -13.93 42.86
C GLU A 43 7.82 -14.98 43.96
N ASN A 44 6.93 -15.96 44.08
CA ASN A 44 7.10 -17.07 45.01
C ASN A 44 7.58 -18.31 44.23
N ILE A 45 8.66 -18.93 44.73
CA ILE A 45 9.21 -20.13 44.13
C ILE A 45 9.27 -21.27 45.16
N LYS A 46 8.94 -22.49 44.74
CA LYS A 46 9.17 -23.71 45.49
C LYS A 46 10.48 -24.33 45.03
N GLY A 47 11.35 -24.73 45.95
CA GLY A 47 12.63 -25.30 45.62
C GLY A 47 13.72 -24.94 46.64
N THR A 48 14.97 -25.19 46.32
CA THR A 48 16.13 -24.85 47.15
C THR A 48 16.42 -23.35 47.09
N LYS A 49 17.22 -22.84 48.06
CA LYS A 49 17.72 -21.47 48.03
C LYS A 49 18.48 -21.17 46.73
N ARG A 50 19.23 -22.13 46.24
CA ARG A 50 19.99 -22.03 44.98
C ARG A 50 19.06 -21.84 43.75
N ASP A 51 17.87 -22.46 43.74
CA ASP A 51 16.87 -22.26 42.68
C ASP A 51 16.29 -20.84 42.74
N ALA A 52 16.05 -20.30 43.94
CA ALA A 52 15.61 -18.93 44.13
C ALA A 52 16.71 -17.93 43.70
N GLU A 53 17.96 -18.18 43.97
CA GLU A 53 19.12 -17.36 43.55
C GLU A 53 19.27 -17.36 42.02
N ARG A 54 19.16 -18.52 41.38
CA ARG A 54 19.16 -18.62 39.92
C ARG A 54 17.98 -17.85 39.29
N ARG A 55 16.81 -17.95 39.89
CA ARG A 55 15.65 -17.24 39.42
C ARG A 55 15.76 -15.73 39.59
N LEU A 56 16.32 -15.26 40.71
CA LEU A 56 16.61 -13.85 40.95
C LEU A 56 17.59 -13.31 39.91
N ALA A 57 18.69 -14.01 39.67
CA ALA A 57 19.68 -13.63 38.66
C ALA A 57 19.06 -13.54 37.24
N TYR A 58 18.18 -14.47 36.90
CA TYR A 58 17.41 -14.43 35.65
C TYR A 58 16.53 -13.18 35.58
N LEU A 59 15.77 -12.86 36.62
CA LEU A 59 14.89 -11.69 36.67
C LEU A 59 15.67 -10.37 36.59
N ILE A 60 16.84 -10.28 37.26
CA ILE A 60 17.73 -9.12 37.19
C ILE A 60 18.24 -8.93 35.75
N ARG A 61 18.74 -9.98 35.10
CA ARG A 61 19.17 -9.90 33.69
C ARG A 61 18.05 -9.43 32.79
N LYS A 62 16.84 -9.93 33.02
CA LYS A 62 15.65 -9.58 32.22
C LYS A 62 15.21 -8.13 32.44
N LEU A 63 15.50 -7.55 33.63
CA LEU A 63 15.32 -6.12 33.91
C LEU A 63 16.40 -5.25 33.25
N GLU A 64 17.66 -5.70 33.32
CA GLU A 64 18.81 -5.00 32.74
C GLU A 64 18.75 -5.00 31.20
N SER A 65 18.25 -6.08 30.57
CA SER A 65 18.00 -6.15 29.11
C SER A 65 16.79 -5.34 28.64
N GLY A 66 15.99 -4.77 29.53
CA GLY A 66 14.76 -4.08 29.21
C GLY A 66 13.59 -5.01 28.82
N ASP A 67 13.79 -6.33 28.88
CA ASP A 67 12.80 -7.36 28.54
C ASP A 67 11.77 -7.62 29.66
N HIS A 68 11.90 -6.94 30.79
CA HIS A 68 10.95 -7.09 31.89
C HIS A 68 9.73 -6.19 31.67
N ILE A 69 8.66 -6.80 31.24
CA ILE A 69 7.34 -6.17 31.18
C ILE A 69 6.45 -6.85 32.22
N GLU A 70 5.72 -6.05 32.99
CA GLU A 70 4.77 -6.58 33.96
C GLU A 70 3.73 -7.50 33.28
N PRO A 71 3.33 -8.59 33.97
CA PRO A 71 2.28 -9.46 33.44
C PRO A 71 1.00 -8.66 33.19
N SER A 72 0.68 -8.42 31.94
CA SER A 72 -0.55 -7.73 31.54
C SER A 72 -1.69 -8.73 31.43
N LYS A 73 -2.87 -8.35 31.91
CA LYS A 73 -4.11 -9.12 31.71
C LYS A 73 -4.78 -8.83 30.38
N ILE A 74 -4.28 -7.85 29.61
CA ILE A 74 -4.89 -7.40 28.37
C ILE A 74 -4.90 -8.54 27.35
N ASN A 75 -6.05 -8.81 26.76
CA ASN A 75 -6.19 -9.77 25.68
C ASN A 75 -5.92 -9.09 24.31
N PHE A 76 -5.81 -9.90 23.26
CA PHE A 76 -5.55 -9.40 21.91
C PHE A 76 -6.68 -8.51 21.40
N LYS A 77 -7.95 -8.86 21.71
CA LYS A 77 -9.10 -8.06 21.29
C LYS A 77 -9.03 -6.65 21.88
N ASP A 78 -8.93 -6.53 23.21
CA ASP A 78 -8.93 -5.22 23.89
C ASP A 78 -7.75 -4.35 23.43
N PHE A 79 -6.56 -4.97 23.23
CA PHE A 79 -5.40 -4.26 22.70
C PHE A 79 -5.64 -3.77 21.26
N SER A 80 -6.16 -4.63 20.39
CA SER A 80 -6.36 -4.32 18.97
C SER A 80 -7.43 -3.26 18.77
N GLU A 81 -8.53 -3.30 19.53
CA GLU A 81 -9.60 -2.30 19.47
C GLU A 81 -9.08 -0.93 19.93
N ARG A 82 -8.30 -0.89 21.03
CA ARG A 82 -7.63 0.34 21.47
C ARG A 82 -6.65 0.85 20.41
N TRP A 83 -5.84 -0.03 19.83
CA TRP A 83 -4.87 0.31 18.79
C TRP A 83 -5.54 0.85 17.52
N LEU A 84 -6.65 0.26 17.08
CA LEU A 84 -7.45 0.76 15.97
C LEU A 84 -7.95 2.18 16.25
N ARG A 85 -8.58 2.40 17.41
CA ARG A 85 -9.14 3.71 17.79
C ARG A 85 -8.06 4.77 17.95
N ASP A 86 -7.02 4.49 18.76
CA ASP A 86 -6.09 5.49 19.26
C ASP A 86 -4.92 5.74 18.29
N HIS A 87 -4.64 4.79 17.36
CA HIS A 87 -3.52 4.90 16.42
C HIS A 87 -3.95 4.85 14.96
N VAL A 88 -4.75 3.87 14.55
CA VAL A 88 -5.05 3.64 13.15
C VAL A 88 -5.95 4.74 12.58
N TRP A 89 -7.09 4.98 13.21
CA TRP A 89 -8.04 6.01 12.77
C TRP A 89 -7.51 7.44 12.90
N THR A 90 -6.54 7.65 13.79
CA THR A 90 -5.92 8.98 13.99
C THR A 90 -4.81 9.28 12.98
N ASN A 91 -4.05 8.25 12.57
CA ASN A 91 -2.79 8.47 11.83
C ASN A 91 -2.79 7.94 10.40
N LEU A 92 -3.75 7.09 10.02
CA LEU A 92 -3.77 6.48 8.70
C LEU A 92 -4.92 7.03 7.84
N SER A 93 -4.79 6.86 6.52
CA SER A 93 -5.88 7.22 5.62
C SER A 93 -7.13 6.37 5.90
N PRO A 94 -8.34 6.93 5.74
CA PRO A 94 -9.60 6.22 6.04
C PRO A 94 -9.72 4.85 5.38
N GLU A 95 -9.31 4.71 4.12
CA GLU A 95 -9.30 3.41 3.42
C GLU A 95 -8.37 2.38 4.08
N THR A 96 -7.17 2.83 4.50
CA THR A 96 -6.23 1.95 5.20
C THR A 96 -6.76 1.56 6.56
N ALA A 97 -7.35 2.51 7.28
CA ALA A 97 -7.98 2.27 8.57
C ALA A 97 -9.12 1.25 8.46
N GLN A 98 -10.02 1.40 7.49
CA GLN A 98 -11.07 0.44 7.20
C GLN A 98 -10.55 -0.94 6.84
N ALA A 99 -9.53 -1.02 5.98
CA ALA A 99 -8.93 -2.31 5.60
C ALA A 99 -8.32 -3.03 6.81
N TYR A 100 -7.65 -2.29 7.69
CA TYR A 100 -7.09 -2.83 8.92
C TYR A 100 -8.18 -3.28 9.89
N GLU A 101 -9.21 -2.46 10.08
CA GLU A 101 -10.35 -2.80 10.93
C GLU A 101 -11.05 -4.08 10.46
N ILE A 102 -11.30 -4.23 9.16
CA ILE A 102 -11.89 -5.46 8.59
C ILE A 102 -11.00 -6.67 8.86
N MET A 103 -9.69 -6.58 8.60
CA MET A 103 -8.79 -7.70 8.85
C MET A 103 -8.72 -8.07 10.32
N VAL A 104 -8.65 -7.08 11.21
CA VAL A 104 -8.61 -7.29 12.66
C VAL A 104 -9.91 -7.90 13.15
N THR A 105 -11.05 -7.29 12.84
CA THR A 105 -12.37 -7.70 13.38
C THR A 105 -12.87 -9.01 12.78
N LYS A 106 -12.62 -9.26 11.49
CA LYS A 106 -13.18 -10.43 10.79
C LYS A 106 -12.27 -11.64 10.77
N HIS A 107 -10.96 -11.47 10.99
CA HIS A 107 -10.02 -12.59 10.91
C HIS A 107 -9.15 -12.75 12.16
N MET A 108 -8.64 -11.66 12.75
CA MET A 108 -7.67 -11.75 13.85
C MET A 108 -8.34 -11.88 15.21
N ILE A 109 -9.37 -11.08 15.52
CA ILE A 109 -10.12 -11.19 16.78
C ILE A 109 -10.78 -12.56 16.91
N PRO A 110 -11.42 -13.17 15.91
CA PRO A 110 -11.94 -14.53 16.01
C PRO A 110 -10.86 -15.58 16.32
N ALA A 111 -9.61 -15.36 15.89
CA ALA A 111 -8.52 -16.31 16.11
C ALA A 111 -7.78 -16.09 17.44
N PHE A 112 -7.54 -14.84 17.82
CA PHE A 112 -6.66 -14.49 18.94
C PHE A 112 -7.35 -13.72 20.06
N GLY A 113 -8.60 -13.27 19.88
CA GLY A 113 -9.24 -12.26 20.72
C GLY A 113 -9.20 -12.56 22.21
N THR A 114 -9.41 -13.82 22.59
CA THR A 114 -9.40 -14.29 23.99
C THR A 114 -8.02 -14.55 24.56
N HIS A 115 -6.98 -14.64 23.69
CA HIS A 115 -5.62 -14.88 24.14
C HIS A 115 -5.06 -13.61 24.80
N LYS A 116 -4.39 -13.78 25.95
CA LYS A 116 -3.56 -12.69 26.48
C LYS A 116 -2.47 -12.36 25.46
N ILE A 117 -2.32 -11.08 25.10
CA ILE A 117 -1.39 -10.68 24.05
C ILE A 117 0.05 -11.16 24.30
N GLN A 118 0.47 -11.22 25.58
CA GLN A 118 1.77 -11.73 26.01
C GLN A 118 1.93 -13.26 25.85
N LYS A 119 0.86 -13.99 25.58
CA LYS A 119 0.85 -15.45 25.39
C LYS A 119 0.79 -15.85 23.92
N ILE A 120 0.67 -14.91 23.01
CA ILE A 120 0.73 -15.19 21.57
C ILE A 120 2.16 -15.45 21.17
N THR A 121 2.45 -16.70 20.82
CA THR A 121 3.78 -17.17 20.43
C THR A 121 3.92 -17.23 18.89
N PRO A 122 5.15 -17.29 18.35
CA PRO A 122 5.37 -17.53 16.92
C PRO A 122 4.65 -18.78 16.40
N GLU A 123 4.59 -19.86 17.19
CA GLU A 123 3.89 -21.09 16.84
C GLU A 123 2.39 -20.88 16.63
N ILE A 124 1.74 -20.09 17.49
CA ILE A 124 0.32 -19.74 17.35
C ILE A 124 0.08 -18.96 16.06
N LEU A 125 0.97 -18.05 15.71
CA LEU A 125 0.90 -17.28 14.46
C LEU A 125 1.10 -18.18 13.23
N GLN A 126 2.05 -19.10 13.29
CA GLN A 126 2.30 -20.05 12.20
C GLN A 126 1.08 -20.94 11.97
N ARG A 127 0.46 -21.45 13.03
CA ARG A 127 -0.78 -22.23 12.95
C ARG A 127 -1.93 -21.42 12.35
N TYR A 128 -2.06 -20.14 12.73
CA TYR A 128 -3.05 -19.25 12.16
C TYR A 128 -2.86 -19.08 10.64
N TYR A 129 -1.62 -18.91 10.15
CA TYR A 129 -1.38 -18.80 8.70
C TYR A 129 -1.76 -20.07 7.97
N SER A 130 -1.43 -21.23 8.53
CA SER A 130 -1.80 -22.52 7.96
C SER A 130 -3.33 -22.69 7.92
N ASP A 131 -4.02 -22.35 9.01
CA ASP A 131 -5.49 -22.39 9.05
C ASP A 131 -6.10 -21.44 7.99
N LYS A 132 -5.58 -20.21 7.87
CA LYS A 132 -6.12 -19.25 6.88
C LYS A 132 -5.85 -19.65 5.44
N LEU A 133 -4.78 -20.38 5.17
CA LEU A 133 -4.52 -20.94 3.83
C LEU A 133 -5.49 -22.08 3.47
N ASN A 134 -5.97 -22.84 4.45
CA ASN A 134 -6.83 -23.99 4.23
C ASN A 134 -8.32 -23.66 4.37
N ASN A 135 -8.69 -22.86 5.39
CA ASN A 135 -10.08 -22.64 5.81
C ASN A 135 -10.40 -21.15 6.06
N GLY A 136 -9.65 -20.23 5.42
CA GLY A 136 -9.69 -18.81 5.78
C GLY A 136 -10.83 -18.02 5.16
N ARG A 137 -11.55 -18.53 4.17
CA ARG A 137 -12.65 -17.82 3.52
C ARG A 137 -13.87 -17.73 4.41
N ARG A 138 -14.56 -16.60 4.34
CA ARG A 138 -15.74 -16.33 5.18
C ARG A 138 -17.02 -17.02 4.70
N ASP A 139 -17.05 -17.40 3.43
CA ASP A 139 -18.12 -18.20 2.83
C ASP A 139 -18.01 -19.71 3.19
N GLY A 140 -16.91 -20.11 3.87
CA GLY A 140 -16.66 -21.50 4.23
C GLY A 140 -16.08 -22.35 3.10
N GLU A 141 -15.88 -21.78 1.90
CA GLU A 141 -15.44 -22.51 0.70
C GLU A 141 -13.92 -22.41 0.49
N GLY A 142 -13.13 -22.90 1.45
CA GLY A 142 -11.68 -23.02 1.31
C GLY A 142 -10.86 -21.91 1.93
N GLY A 143 -9.61 -21.79 1.50
CA GLY A 143 -8.60 -20.92 2.09
C GLY A 143 -8.48 -19.54 1.46
N LEU A 144 -7.75 -18.66 2.17
CA LEU A 144 -7.32 -17.38 1.64
C LEU A 144 -6.09 -17.55 0.75
N SER A 145 -5.92 -16.65 -0.22
CA SER A 145 -4.71 -16.67 -1.04
C SER A 145 -3.44 -16.41 -0.19
N PRO A 146 -2.28 -16.99 -0.57
CA PRO A 146 -1.01 -16.72 0.11
C PRO A 146 -0.69 -15.22 0.21
N ARG A 147 -1.06 -14.44 -0.80
CA ARG A 147 -0.93 -12.98 -0.78
C ARG A 147 -1.77 -12.33 0.32
N THR A 148 -3.01 -12.78 0.51
CA THR A 148 -3.89 -12.28 1.58
C THR A 148 -3.34 -12.63 2.95
N VAL A 149 -2.86 -13.86 3.15
CA VAL A 149 -2.27 -14.28 4.42
C VAL A 149 -0.97 -13.50 4.71
N LYS A 150 -0.18 -13.17 3.67
CA LYS A 150 0.97 -12.26 3.83
C LYS A 150 0.55 -10.83 4.25
N HIS A 151 -0.60 -10.34 3.81
CA HIS A 151 -1.15 -9.07 4.32
C HIS A 151 -1.55 -9.18 5.79
N HIS A 152 -2.13 -10.31 6.22
CA HIS A 152 -2.40 -10.58 7.64
C HIS A 152 -1.10 -10.58 8.47
N HIS A 153 -0.05 -11.25 8.00
CA HIS A 153 1.26 -11.23 8.66
C HIS A 153 1.79 -9.81 8.83
N ARG A 154 1.78 -8.99 7.78
CA ARG A 154 2.22 -7.59 7.85
C ARG A 154 1.44 -6.79 8.88
N LEU A 155 0.13 -6.97 8.94
CA LEU A 155 -0.71 -6.26 9.89
C LEU A 155 -0.46 -6.74 11.32
N LEU A 156 -0.35 -8.04 11.57
CA LEU A 156 0.03 -8.61 12.87
C LEU A 156 1.39 -8.08 13.32
N HIS A 157 2.36 -8.03 12.41
CA HIS A 157 3.68 -7.47 12.71
C HIS A 157 3.57 -5.99 13.16
N VAL A 158 2.75 -5.17 12.49
CA VAL A 158 2.53 -3.76 12.87
C VAL A 158 1.82 -3.66 14.23
N ILE A 159 0.81 -4.48 14.50
CA ILE A 159 0.09 -4.53 15.79
C ILE A 159 1.06 -4.87 16.92
N PHE A 160 1.84 -5.94 16.77
CA PHE A 160 2.79 -6.37 17.80
C PHE A 160 3.98 -5.40 17.94
N ALA A 161 4.45 -4.77 16.86
CA ALA A 161 5.44 -3.70 16.95
C ALA A 161 4.92 -2.51 17.77
N SER A 162 3.65 -2.15 17.59
CA SER A 162 2.99 -1.13 18.42
C SER A 162 2.88 -1.58 19.88
N ALA A 163 2.59 -2.86 20.13
CA ALA A 163 2.56 -3.42 21.49
C ALA A 163 3.94 -3.38 22.17
N VAL A 164 5.01 -3.60 21.43
CA VAL A 164 6.39 -3.44 21.93
C VAL A 164 6.67 -1.96 22.22
N LYS A 165 6.34 -1.05 21.29
CA LYS A 165 6.50 0.40 21.49
C LYS A 165 5.71 0.92 22.69
N TRP A 166 4.53 0.38 22.96
CA TRP A 166 3.70 0.73 24.12
C TRP A 166 4.07 -0.06 25.40
N ARG A 167 5.16 -0.81 25.36
CA ARG A 167 5.68 -1.63 26.49
C ARG A 167 4.67 -2.66 27.02
N VAL A 168 3.83 -3.20 26.15
CA VAL A 168 2.92 -4.31 26.45
C VAL A 168 3.59 -5.66 26.16
N LEU A 169 4.48 -5.70 25.16
CA LEU A 169 5.29 -6.87 24.80
C LEU A 169 6.78 -6.56 24.86
N PRO A 170 7.63 -7.54 25.27
CA PRO A 170 9.09 -7.38 25.28
C PRO A 170 9.70 -7.46 23.87
N ARG A 171 9.10 -8.26 23.00
CA ARG A 171 9.51 -8.48 21.60
C ARG A 171 8.30 -8.81 20.74
N ASN A 172 8.46 -8.60 19.44
CA ASN A 172 7.41 -8.88 18.47
C ASN A 172 7.42 -10.39 18.09
N PRO A 173 6.35 -11.15 18.39
CA PRO A 173 6.33 -12.57 18.05
C PRO A 173 6.30 -12.83 16.53
N ALA A 174 5.88 -11.87 15.73
CA ALA A 174 5.83 -12.01 14.27
C ALA A 174 7.21 -11.91 13.61
N ASP A 175 8.27 -11.44 14.31
CA ASP A 175 9.64 -11.38 13.77
C ASP A 175 10.24 -12.78 13.55
N SER A 176 9.72 -13.78 14.27
CA SER A 176 10.21 -15.17 14.23
C SER A 176 9.26 -16.09 13.44
N VAL A 177 8.45 -15.54 12.55
CA VAL A 177 7.49 -16.32 11.74
C VAL A 177 7.61 -15.96 10.28
N ASP A 178 7.74 -16.96 9.43
CA ASP A 178 7.81 -16.76 8.00
C ASP A 178 6.41 -16.67 7.36
N PRO A 179 6.11 -15.58 6.65
CA PRO A 179 4.87 -15.48 5.90
C PRO A 179 4.87 -16.43 4.69
N PRO A 180 3.68 -16.85 4.21
CA PRO A 180 3.59 -17.68 3.02
C PRO A 180 4.28 -17.02 1.82
N LYS A 181 5.05 -17.81 1.07
CA LYS A 181 5.63 -17.39 -0.20
C LYS A 181 4.52 -17.34 -1.26
N PHE A 182 4.56 -16.37 -2.14
CA PHE A 182 3.68 -16.32 -3.30
C PHE A 182 4.46 -15.82 -4.52
N GLN A 183 4.16 -16.40 -5.65
CA GLN A 183 4.68 -15.93 -6.93
C GLN A 183 3.84 -14.72 -7.39
N ARG A 184 4.50 -13.67 -7.86
CA ARG A 184 3.82 -12.58 -8.56
C ARG A 184 3.30 -13.15 -9.88
N LYS A 185 2.00 -13.04 -10.13
CA LYS A 185 1.47 -13.26 -11.48
C LYS A 185 1.95 -12.12 -12.36
N GLU A 186 2.31 -12.44 -13.57
CA GLU A 186 2.56 -11.45 -14.61
C GLU A 186 1.32 -10.58 -14.81
N MET A 187 1.54 -9.33 -15.18
CA MET A 187 0.44 -8.39 -15.40
C MET A 187 -0.08 -8.59 -16.82
N ASN A 188 -1.39 -8.76 -16.92
CA ASN A 188 -2.04 -8.80 -18.20
C ASN A 188 -2.22 -7.37 -18.71
N THR A 189 -1.53 -7.03 -19.80
CA THR A 189 -1.61 -5.71 -20.44
C THR A 189 -2.15 -5.85 -21.86
N PHE A 190 -2.76 -4.79 -22.36
CA PHE A 190 -3.05 -4.70 -23.79
C PHE A 190 -1.75 -4.47 -24.56
N ASP A 191 -1.58 -5.17 -25.66
CA ASP A 191 -0.72 -4.74 -26.75
C ASP A 191 -1.47 -3.69 -27.62
N GLN A 192 -0.83 -3.21 -28.67
CA GLN A 192 -1.41 -2.16 -29.52
C GLN A 192 -2.73 -2.62 -30.17
N VAL A 193 -2.77 -3.83 -30.71
CA VAL A 193 -3.95 -4.38 -31.40
C VAL A 193 -5.09 -4.61 -30.39
N GLY A 194 -4.77 -5.15 -29.22
CA GLY A 194 -5.74 -5.35 -28.15
C GLY A 194 -6.33 -4.05 -27.64
N LEU A 195 -5.49 -3.02 -27.50
CA LEU A 195 -5.96 -1.68 -27.11
C LEU A 195 -6.94 -1.10 -28.12
N GLU A 196 -6.62 -1.15 -29.42
CA GLU A 196 -7.48 -0.68 -30.50
C GLU A 196 -8.81 -1.46 -30.53
N THR A 197 -8.76 -2.79 -30.44
CA THR A 197 -9.94 -3.66 -30.39
C THR A 197 -10.84 -3.30 -29.21
N PHE A 198 -10.26 -3.14 -28.04
CA PHE A 198 -11.00 -2.76 -26.84
C PHE A 198 -11.64 -1.38 -26.98
N LEU A 199 -10.89 -0.36 -27.43
CA LEU A 199 -11.40 0.99 -27.64
C LEU A 199 -12.53 1.03 -28.66
N ASN A 200 -12.42 0.27 -29.75
CA ASN A 200 -13.48 0.17 -30.75
C ASN A 200 -14.77 -0.42 -30.16
N SER A 201 -14.64 -1.42 -29.26
CA SER A 201 -15.79 -2.01 -28.58
C SER A 201 -16.50 -1.08 -27.59
N LEU A 202 -15.85 0.03 -27.22
CA LEU A 202 -16.38 1.01 -26.25
C LEU A 202 -17.09 2.20 -26.89
N LYS A 203 -16.93 2.45 -28.21
CA LYS A 203 -17.36 3.70 -28.89
C LYS A 203 -18.77 4.14 -28.56
N ASP A 204 -19.70 3.18 -28.47
CA ASP A 204 -21.13 3.43 -28.25
C ASP A 204 -21.54 3.28 -26.77
N THR A 205 -20.58 3.22 -25.85
CA THR A 205 -20.86 3.09 -24.42
C THR A 205 -20.69 4.43 -23.71
N GLU A 206 -21.45 4.63 -22.63
CA GLU A 206 -21.29 5.76 -21.72
C GLU A 206 -19.89 5.85 -21.07
N TYR A 207 -19.16 4.74 -21.04
CA TYR A 207 -17.84 4.63 -20.43
C TYR A 207 -16.69 5.00 -21.37
N TYR A 208 -16.94 5.22 -22.66
CA TYR A 208 -15.90 5.46 -23.66
C TYR A 208 -14.90 6.55 -23.24
N SER A 209 -15.40 7.74 -22.92
CA SER A 209 -14.54 8.89 -22.56
C SER A 209 -13.73 8.63 -21.30
N LEU A 210 -14.32 7.98 -20.29
CA LEU A 210 -13.61 7.63 -19.04
C LEU A 210 -12.50 6.61 -19.30
N PHE A 211 -12.80 5.52 -19.99
CA PHE A 211 -11.82 4.46 -20.21
C PHE A 211 -10.74 4.87 -21.22
N TYR A 212 -11.10 5.67 -22.21
CA TYR A 212 -10.14 6.30 -23.11
C TYR A 212 -9.16 7.18 -22.32
N THR A 213 -9.68 8.01 -21.42
CA THR A 213 -8.83 8.87 -20.55
C THR A 213 -7.87 8.03 -19.69
N LEU A 214 -8.35 6.96 -19.05
CA LEU A 214 -7.52 6.09 -18.23
C LEU A 214 -6.40 5.40 -19.02
N LEU A 215 -6.72 4.94 -20.24
CA LEU A 215 -5.76 4.25 -21.12
C LEU A 215 -4.69 5.22 -21.68
N PHE A 216 -5.08 6.45 -22.02
CA PHE A 216 -4.18 7.42 -22.65
C PHE A 216 -3.40 8.29 -21.66
N THR A 217 -3.76 8.31 -20.38
CA THR A 217 -3.07 9.08 -19.35
C THR A 217 -2.34 8.20 -18.33
N GLY A 218 -2.74 6.94 -18.18
CA GLY A 218 -2.23 6.05 -17.14
C GLY A 218 -2.60 6.49 -15.71
N MET A 219 -3.55 7.41 -15.54
CA MET A 219 -3.99 7.86 -14.21
C MET A 219 -4.70 6.75 -13.45
N ARG A 220 -4.73 6.87 -12.11
CA ARG A 220 -5.47 5.90 -11.28
C ARG A 220 -6.97 6.13 -11.43
N ARG A 221 -7.77 5.06 -11.29
CA ARG A 221 -9.24 5.17 -11.30
C ARG A 221 -9.74 6.26 -10.34
N SER A 222 -9.23 6.29 -9.11
CA SER A 222 -9.62 7.27 -8.10
C SER A 222 -9.26 8.72 -8.48
N GLU A 223 -8.19 8.94 -9.25
CA GLU A 223 -7.79 10.24 -9.78
C GLU A 223 -8.76 10.68 -10.88
N ALA A 224 -9.07 9.78 -11.84
CA ALA A 224 -10.00 10.08 -12.92
C ALA A 224 -11.43 10.38 -12.40
N LEU A 225 -11.91 9.63 -11.43
CA LEU A 225 -13.23 9.85 -10.82
C LEU A 225 -13.32 11.12 -9.95
N ALA A 226 -12.18 11.71 -9.59
CA ALA A 226 -12.11 12.96 -8.86
C ALA A 226 -11.88 14.18 -9.77
N LEU A 227 -11.65 13.99 -11.07
CA LEU A 227 -11.28 15.02 -12.01
C LEU A 227 -12.42 16.00 -12.23
N ARG A 228 -12.13 17.32 -12.20
CA ARG A 228 -13.06 18.41 -12.50
C ARG A 228 -12.70 19.07 -13.82
N TRP A 229 -13.63 19.76 -14.43
CA TRP A 229 -13.35 20.52 -15.64
C TRP A 229 -12.29 21.61 -15.45
N GLN A 230 -12.19 22.21 -14.27
CA GLN A 230 -11.14 23.19 -13.95
C GLN A 230 -9.74 22.58 -13.84
N ASP A 231 -9.64 21.26 -13.69
CA ASP A 231 -8.37 20.54 -13.60
C ASP A 231 -7.85 20.14 -15.01
N ILE A 232 -8.61 20.48 -16.08
CA ILE A 232 -8.26 20.18 -17.47
C ILE A 232 -8.15 21.47 -18.26
N ASP A 233 -7.01 21.66 -18.89
CA ASP A 233 -6.83 22.66 -19.94
C ASP A 233 -6.89 21.97 -21.30
N LEU A 234 -8.02 22.16 -22.02
CA LEU A 234 -8.24 21.55 -23.32
C LEU A 234 -7.56 22.32 -24.45
N ASP A 235 -7.11 23.55 -24.22
CA ASP A 235 -6.45 24.37 -25.23
C ASP A 235 -4.93 24.09 -25.21
N PHE A 236 -4.34 24.00 -24.03
CA PHE A 236 -2.95 23.52 -23.86
C PHE A 236 -2.82 21.99 -23.85
N GLY A 237 -3.92 21.24 -23.84
CA GLY A 237 -3.90 19.78 -23.81
C GLY A 237 -3.23 19.22 -22.54
N GLN A 238 -3.68 19.62 -21.36
CA GLN A 238 -3.09 19.21 -20.07
C GLN A 238 -4.14 18.87 -19.02
N ILE A 239 -3.82 17.91 -18.14
CA ILE A 239 -4.60 17.59 -16.93
C ILE A 239 -3.71 17.79 -15.71
N SER A 240 -4.20 18.53 -14.70
CA SER A 240 -3.60 18.62 -13.37
C SER A 240 -4.26 17.60 -12.43
N ILE A 241 -3.46 16.70 -11.86
CA ILE A 241 -3.95 15.69 -10.92
C ILE A 241 -3.74 16.19 -9.49
N GLU A 242 -4.83 16.70 -8.89
CA GLU A 242 -4.83 17.38 -7.59
C GLU A 242 -5.47 16.57 -6.48
N ARG A 243 -6.29 15.55 -6.80
CA ARG A 243 -7.09 14.82 -5.82
C ARG A 243 -7.47 13.43 -6.29
N SER A 244 -7.98 12.63 -5.37
CA SER A 244 -8.50 11.29 -5.61
C SER A 244 -9.82 11.08 -4.89
N LEU A 245 -10.73 10.32 -5.50
CA LEU A 245 -12.02 9.94 -4.93
C LEU A 245 -11.88 8.66 -4.11
N HIS A 246 -12.34 8.72 -2.88
CA HIS A 246 -12.43 7.59 -1.95
C HIS A 246 -13.90 7.37 -1.58
N HIS A 247 -14.33 6.12 -1.63
CA HIS A 247 -15.68 5.72 -1.21
C HIS A 247 -15.56 4.78 -0.03
N LEU A 248 -16.08 5.21 1.12
CA LEU A 248 -15.97 4.48 2.38
C LEU A 248 -17.18 3.54 2.59
N ASN A 249 -17.08 2.65 3.58
CA ASN A 249 -18.13 1.67 3.89
C ASN A 249 -19.43 2.30 4.41
N ASP A 250 -19.34 3.53 4.93
CA ASP A 250 -20.50 4.36 5.30
C ASP A 250 -21.23 4.98 4.10
N ARG A 251 -20.81 4.60 2.87
CA ARG A 251 -21.31 5.10 1.58
C ARG A 251 -21.01 6.57 1.32
N THR A 252 -20.13 7.19 2.08
CA THR A 252 -19.71 8.58 1.83
C THR A 252 -18.60 8.66 0.79
N PHE A 253 -18.58 9.78 0.05
CA PHE A 253 -17.53 10.11 -0.91
C PHE A 253 -16.61 11.16 -0.32
N HIS A 254 -15.31 10.87 -0.34
CA HIS A 254 -14.26 11.78 0.12
C HIS A 254 -13.30 12.11 -1.01
N PHE A 255 -13.10 13.39 -1.25
CA PHE A 255 -12.11 13.91 -2.18
C PHE A 255 -10.88 14.31 -1.39
N LEU A 256 -9.84 13.50 -1.45
CA LEU A 256 -8.61 13.70 -0.69
C LEU A 256 -7.46 14.10 -1.63
N PRO A 257 -6.49 14.91 -1.16
CA PRO A 257 -5.27 15.15 -1.91
C PRO A 257 -4.52 13.82 -2.11
N PRO A 258 -3.67 13.72 -3.14
CA PRO A 258 -2.84 12.55 -3.34
C PRO A 258 -1.93 12.29 -2.13
N LYS A 259 -1.63 11.01 -1.85
CA LYS A 259 -0.86 10.58 -0.66
C LYS A 259 0.56 11.17 -0.58
N THR A 260 1.14 11.58 -1.71
CA THR A 260 2.49 12.14 -1.78
C THR A 260 2.49 13.34 -2.72
N GLU A 261 3.39 14.30 -2.49
CA GLU A 261 3.58 15.46 -3.39
C GLU A 261 3.90 15.03 -4.82
N LYS A 262 4.70 13.98 -5.01
CA LYS A 262 5.01 13.42 -6.35
C LYS A 262 3.79 12.86 -7.09
N SER A 263 2.69 12.62 -6.39
CA SER A 263 1.44 12.20 -7.01
C SER A 263 0.66 13.36 -7.60
N ARG A 264 0.93 14.62 -7.19
CA ARG A 264 0.49 15.84 -7.89
C ARG A 264 1.36 15.99 -9.12
N ARG A 265 0.73 16.05 -10.27
CA ARG A 265 1.45 16.12 -11.53
C ARG A 265 0.59 16.67 -12.65
N LEU A 266 1.23 17.24 -13.64
CA LEU A 266 0.65 17.56 -14.93
C LEU A 266 0.83 16.39 -15.90
N VAL A 267 -0.22 16.07 -16.65
CA VAL A 267 -0.21 15.02 -17.67
C VAL A 267 -0.60 15.65 -19.00
N ALA A 268 0.31 15.68 -19.95
CA ALA A 268 0.03 16.13 -21.31
C ALA A 268 -0.93 15.16 -22.02
N LEU A 269 -1.87 15.71 -22.76
CA LEU A 269 -2.91 14.97 -23.50
C LEU A 269 -2.57 14.90 -24.98
N PRO A 270 -2.70 13.74 -25.64
CA PRO A 270 -2.64 13.68 -27.08
C PRO A 270 -3.88 14.34 -27.69
N PRO A 271 -3.78 14.88 -28.94
CA PRO A 271 -4.90 15.55 -29.61
C PRO A 271 -6.17 14.70 -29.68
N SER A 272 -6.03 13.40 -29.85
CA SER A 272 -7.16 12.45 -29.89
C SER A 272 -7.96 12.45 -28.57
N LEU A 273 -7.29 12.49 -27.44
CA LEU A 273 -7.95 12.56 -26.12
C LEU A 273 -8.60 13.93 -25.89
N VAL A 274 -7.97 15.02 -26.34
CA VAL A 274 -8.57 16.37 -26.26
C VAL A 274 -9.90 16.39 -27.02
N MET A 275 -9.96 15.81 -28.24
CA MET A 275 -11.21 15.71 -29.00
C MET A 275 -12.28 14.88 -28.28
N VAL A 276 -11.90 13.75 -27.68
CA VAL A 276 -12.82 12.91 -26.90
C VAL A 276 -13.38 13.69 -25.71
N LEU A 277 -12.55 14.41 -24.98
CA LEU A 277 -12.95 15.19 -23.82
C LEU A 277 -13.81 16.42 -24.18
N ARG A 278 -13.53 17.11 -25.30
CA ARG A 278 -14.37 18.19 -25.82
C ARG A 278 -15.78 17.66 -26.11
N LYS A 279 -15.88 16.57 -26.90
CA LYS A 279 -17.16 15.93 -27.20
C LYS A 279 -17.89 15.46 -25.93
N HIS A 280 -17.16 14.91 -24.96
CA HIS A 280 -17.73 14.51 -23.67
C HIS A 280 -18.32 15.70 -22.90
N ARG A 281 -17.60 16.83 -22.87
CA ARG A 281 -18.07 18.07 -22.23
C ARG A 281 -19.35 18.61 -22.88
N ASP A 282 -19.41 18.59 -24.20
CA ASP A 282 -20.57 19.07 -24.94
C ASP A 282 -21.80 18.16 -24.71
N ASN A 283 -21.61 16.85 -24.72
CA ASN A 283 -22.65 15.89 -24.38
C ASN A 283 -23.15 16.06 -22.93
N GLN A 284 -22.23 16.22 -21.98
CA GLN A 284 -22.58 16.46 -20.58
C GLN A 284 -23.36 17.78 -20.41
N ARG A 285 -22.97 18.84 -21.13
CA ARG A 285 -23.67 20.13 -21.15
C ARG A 285 -25.10 19.97 -21.70
N ALA A 286 -25.24 19.30 -22.83
CA ALA A 286 -26.53 19.05 -23.44
C ALA A 286 -27.47 18.28 -22.50
N MET A 287 -26.97 17.17 -21.91
CA MET A 287 -27.75 16.37 -20.95
C MET A 287 -28.13 17.16 -19.69
N ARG A 288 -27.23 17.97 -19.14
CA ARG A 288 -27.53 18.80 -17.98
C ARG A 288 -28.55 19.89 -18.28
N LEU A 289 -28.47 20.49 -19.45
CA LEU A 289 -29.42 21.52 -19.89
C LEU A 289 -30.83 20.97 -19.96
N THR A 290 -31.04 19.74 -20.41
CA THR A 290 -32.39 19.10 -20.42
C THR A 290 -32.96 18.93 -19.00
N MET A 291 -32.10 18.92 -17.97
CA MET A 291 -32.52 18.88 -16.57
C MET A 291 -32.57 20.28 -15.91
N GLY A 292 -32.44 21.34 -16.67
CA GLY A 292 -32.45 22.71 -16.17
C GLY A 292 -31.19 23.13 -15.40
N ALA A 293 -30.07 22.37 -15.55
CA ALA A 293 -28.82 22.64 -14.86
C ALA A 293 -27.69 23.00 -15.84
N ALA A 294 -26.80 23.91 -15.44
CA ALA A 294 -25.59 24.23 -16.20
C ALA A 294 -24.39 23.44 -15.70
N VAL A 295 -23.45 23.13 -16.59
CA VAL A 295 -22.16 22.54 -16.23
C VAL A 295 -21.18 23.65 -15.86
N SER A 296 -20.65 23.57 -14.65
CA SER A 296 -19.62 24.49 -14.14
C SER A 296 -18.21 23.88 -14.28
N ASN A 297 -17.19 24.72 -14.18
CA ASN A 297 -15.80 24.26 -14.16
C ASN A 297 -15.45 23.44 -12.89
N ARG A 298 -16.24 23.55 -11.82
CA ARG A 298 -16.07 22.78 -10.57
C ARG A 298 -16.70 21.40 -10.63
N ASP A 299 -17.54 21.12 -11.65
CA ASP A 299 -18.20 19.84 -11.79
C ASP A 299 -17.22 18.74 -12.16
N LEU A 300 -17.57 17.52 -11.76
CA LEU A 300 -16.80 16.33 -12.12
C LEU A 300 -16.90 16.09 -13.63
N VAL A 301 -15.76 15.73 -14.23
CA VAL A 301 -15.69 15.33 -15.65
C VAL A 301 -16.49 14.06 -15.86
N PHE A 302 -16.33 13.08 -14.98
CA PHE A 302 -17.02 11.79 -15.04
C PHE A 302 -17.97 11.68 -13.84
N SER A 303 -19.25 11.88 -14.09
CA SER A 303 -20.32 11.88 -13.08
C SER A 303 -21.60 11.29 -13.62
N HIS A 304 -22.54 11.02 -12.73
CA HIS A 304 -23.94 10.85 -13.11
C HIS A 304 -24.50 12.15 -13.70
N VAL A 305 -25.63 12.08 -14.40
CA VAL A 305 -26.26 13.25 -15.02
C VAL A 305 -26.62 14.32 -13.98
N ASP A 306 -26.99 13.91 -12.76
CA ASP A 306 -27.26 14.81 -11.62
C ASP A 306 -25.99 15.39 -10.97
N GLY A 307 -24.80 15.05 -11.47
CA GLY A 307 -23.49 15.53 -10.96
C GLY A 307 -22.91 14.72 -9.82
N LYS A 308 -23.59 13.68 -9.35
CA LYS A 308 -23.06 12.83 -8.29
C LYS A 308 -21.87 12.01 -8.78
N PRO A 309 -20.89 11.71 -7.89
CA PRO A 309 -19.76 10.88 -8.23
C PRO A 309 -20.17 9.47 -8.66
N LEU A 310 -19.46 8.92 -9.64
CA LEU A 310 -19.60 7.51 -10.03
C LEU A 310 -19.00 6.61 -8.91
N LEU A 311 -19.69 5.50 -8.65
CA LEU A 311 -19.22 4.50 -7.68
C LEU A 311 -17.98 3.77 -8.23
N PRO A 312 -16.82 3.82 -7.53
CA PRO A 312 -15.59 3.19 -8.01
C PRO A 312 -15.72 1.69 -8.29
N HIS A 313 -16.54 0.98 -7.51
CA HIS A 313 -16.79 -0.44 -7.72
C HIS A 313 -17.57 -0.72 -9.02
N SER A 314 -18.62 0.06 -9.28
CA SER A 314 -19.43 -0.07 -10.50
C SER A 314 -18.59 0.15 -11.76
N ILE A 315 -17.67 1.12 -11.72
CA ILE A 315 -16.75 1.37 -12.85
C ILE A 315 -15.81 0.18 -13.08
N SER A 316 -15.30 -0.44 -12.01
CA SER A 316 -14.48 -1.65 -12.16
C SER A 316 -15.28 -2.84 -12.69
N GLN A 317 -16.54 -2.99 -12.30
CA GLN A 317 -17.42 -4.03 -12.83
C GLN A 317 -17.77 -3.78 -14.30
N ALA A 318 -18.05 -2.52 -14.68
CA ALA A 318 -18.29 -2.13 -16.06
C ALA A 318 -17.08 -2.46 -16.95
N TRP A 319 -15.87 -2.10 -16.49
CA TRP A 319 -14.64 -2.48 -17.18
C TRP A 319 -14.53 -3.99 -17.39
N SER A 320 -14.65 -4.79 -16.31
CA SER A 320 -14.50 -6.24 -16.39
C SER A 320 -15.51 -6.87 -17.35
N ARG A 321 -16.76 -6.39 -17.36
CA ARG A 321 -17.80 -6.83 -18.30
C ARG A 321 -17.44 -6.50 -19.75
N LEU A 322 -16.98 -5.27 -20.01
CA LEU A 322 -16.63 -4.79 -21.34
C LEU A 322 -15.34 -5.42 -21.86
N ALA A 323 -14.32 -5.57 -21.01
CA ALA A 323 -13.08 -6.26 -21.35
C ALA A 323 -13.34 -7.74 -21.70
N LYS A 324 -14.17 -8.43 -20.91
CA LYS A 324 -14.59 -9.80 -21.22
C LYS A 324 -15.31 -9.89 -22.56
N ARG A 325 -16.22 -8.94 -22.86
CA ARG A 325 -16.96 -8.88 -24.13
C ARG A 325 -16.03 -8.64 -25.32
N ALA A 326 -14.96 -7.87 -25.12
CA ALA A 326 -13.95 -7.60 -26.14
C ALA A 326 -12.89 -8.72 -26.29
N GLY A 327 -12.99 -9.82 -25.52
CA GLY A 327 -12.05 -10.95 -25.60
C GLY A 327 -10.87 -10.85 -24.64
N TYR A 328 -10.85 -9.90 -23.69
CA TYR A 328 -9.75 -9.66 -22.75
C TYR A 328 -10.19 -9.80 -21.27
N PRO A 329 -10.72 -10.96 -20.83
CA PRO A 329 -11.28 -11.15 -19.49
C PRO A 329 -10.25 -10.97 -18.36
N GLU A 330 -8.97 -11.18 -18.67
CA GLU A 330 -7.87 -11.14 -17.70
C GLU A 330 -7.37 -9.70 -17.42
N VAL A 331 -7.70 -8.73 -18.31
CA VAL A 331 -7.23 -7.35 -18.17
C VAL A 331 -8.18 -6.57 -17.25
N ARG A 332 -7.73 -6.25 -16.06
CA ARG A 332 -8.48 -5.52 -15.06
C ARG A 332 -8.35 -4.01 -15.27
N LEU A 333 -9.25 -3.21 -14.72
CA LEU A 333 -9.20 -1.75 -14.82
C LEU A 333 -7.85 -1.15 -14.35
N HIS A 334 -7.22 -1.71 -13.33
CA HIS A 334 -5.90 -1.22 -12.90
C HIS A 334 -4.80 -1.54 -13.93
N ASP A 335 -5.00 -2.58 -14.71
CA ASP A 335 -4.06 -3.00 -15.74
C ASP A 335 -4.09 -2.05 -16.97
N ALA A 336 -5.12 -1.18 -17.10
CA ALA A 336 -5.12 -0.06 -18.06
C ALA A 336 -3.89 0.86 -17.88
N ARG A 337 -3.55 1.17 -16.62
CA ARG A 337 -2.37 1.95 -16.29
C ARG A 337 -1.07 1.19 -16.60
N HIS A 338 -1.07 -0.13 -16.40
CA HIS A 338 0.05 -0.98 -16.76
C HIS A 338 0.21 -1.06 -18.27
N SER A 339 -0.89 -1.19 -19.02
CA SER A 339 -0.89 -1.16 -20.50
C SER A 339 -0.33 0.17 -21.04
N HIS A 340 -0.77 1.29 -20.47
CA HIS A 340 -0.22 2.61 -20.82
C HIS A 340 1.30 2.67 -20.63
N ALA A 341 1.79 2.22 -19.48
CA ALA A 341 3.22 2.22 -19.19
C ALA A 341 4.02 1.30 -20.11
N SER A 342 3.53 0.06 -20.31
CA SER A 342 4.17 -0.92 -21.20
C SER A 342 4.26 -0.42 -22.64
N LEU A 343 3.16 0.16 -23.16
CA LEU A 343 3.14 0.70 -24.51
C LEU A 343 4.07 1.90 -24.66
N MET A 344 4.10 2.82 -23.70
CA MET A 344 5.06 3.95 -23.74
C MET A 344 6.52 3.48 -23.76
N LEU A 345 6.86 2.49 -22.93
CA LEU A 345 8.22 1.93 -22.88
C LEU A 345 8.55 1.19 -24.18
N ALA A 346 7.61 0.41 -24.74
CA ALA A 346 7.76 -0.27 -26.02
C ALA A 346 7.97 0.73 -27.19
N LEU A 347 7.41 1.94 -27.08
CA LEU A 347 7.63 3.05 -28.02
C LEU A 347 8.93 3.83 -27.75
N GLY A 348 9.81 3.34 -26.88
CA GLY A 348 11.10 3.96 -26.58
C GLY A 348 11.04 5.17 -25.63
N VAL A 349 9.91 5.46 -25.01
CA VAL A 349 9.82 6.58 -24.06
C VAL A 349 10.65 6.29 -22.82
N HIS A 350 11.52 7.23 -22.47
CA HIS A 350 12.44 7.07 -21.34
C HIS A 350 11.72 6.72 -20.04
N PRO A 351 12.16 5.70 -19.26
CA PRO A 351 11.47 5.21 -18.05
C PRO A 351 11.20 6.29 -17.00
N LYS A 352 12.06 7.32 -16.90
CA LYS A 352 11.85 8.46 -16.01
C LYS A 352 10.60 9.26 -16.39
N VAL A 353 10.39 9.53 -17.67
CA VAL A 353 9.21 10.25 -18.19
C VAL A 353 7.94 9.44 -17.89
N VAL A 354 7.96 8.12 -18.14
CA VAL A 354 6.84 7.23 -17.80
C VAL A 354 6.57 7.24 -16.30
N SER A 355 7.60 7.17 -15.46
CA SER A 355 7.49 7.22 -14.00
C SER A 355 6.84 8.51 -13.50
N GLU A 356 7.28 9.68 -14.03
CA GLU A 356 6.74 10.99 -13.69
C GLU A 356 5.28 11.13 -14.13
N ARG A 357 4.98 10.74 -15.38
CA ARG A 357 3.63 10.75 -15.93
C ARG A 357 2.66 9.91 -15.11
N LEU A 358 3.10 8.75 -14.63
CA LEU A 358 2.31 7.89 -13.76
C LEU A 358 2.26 8.39 -12.31
N GLY A 359 3.20 9.21 -11.85
CA GLY A 359 3.35 9.61 -10.46
C GLY A 359 3.79 8.43 -9.58
N HIS A 360 4.83 7.70 -10.01
CA HIS A 360 5.51 6.69 -9.21
C HIS A 360 6.51 7.35 -8.26
N ASN A 361 6.64 6.83 -7.05
CA ASN A 361 7.57 7.38 -6.05
C ASN A 361 9.04 7.19 -6.45
N SER A 362 9.35 6.18 -7.26
CA SER A 362 10.69 5.91 -7.79
C SER A 362 10.63 5.34 -9.21
N VAL A 363 11.67 5.63 -9.99
CA VAL A 363 11.85 5.05 -11.33
C VAL A 363 12.06 3.53 -11.24
N SER A 364 12.71 3.04 -10.16
CA SER A 364 12.89 1.61 -9.93
C SER A 364 11.55 0.84 -9.96
N LEU A 365 10.48 1.43 -9.41
CA LEU A 365 9.15 0.80 -9.48
C LEU A 365 8.67 0.60 -10.93
N THR A 366 8.97 1.56 -11.82
CA THR A 366 8.64 1.45 -13.25
C THR A 366 9.50 0.38 -13.91
N LEU A 367 10.80 0.37 -13.66
CA LEU A 367 11.73 -0.62 -14.22
C LEU A 367 11.42 -2.04 -13.70
N ASP A 368 11.23 -2.23 -12.39
CA ASP A 368 10.93 -3.53 -11.78
C ASP A 368 9.63 -4.15 -12.29
N VAL A 369 8.67 -3.30 -12.68
CA VAL A 369 7.35 -3.74 -13.14
C VAL A 369 7.36 -4.04 -14.64
N TYR A 370 8.20 -3.35 -15.43
CA TYR A 370 8.12 -3.37 -16.90
C TYR A 370 9.43 -3.80 -17.58
N SER A 371 10.46 -4.25 -16.85
CA SER A 371 11.73 -4.73 -17.42
C SER A 371 11.58 -5.85 -18.44
N HIS A 372 10.52 -6.67 -18.28
CA HIS A 372 10.22 -7.77 -19.21
C HIS A 372 9.60 -7.32 -20.56
N VAL A 373 9.16 -6.07 -20.65
CA VAL A 373 8.55 -5.49 -21.88
C VAL A 373 9.62 -4.93 -22.81
N LEU A 374 10.88 -4.97 -22.42
CA LEU A 374 12.01 -4.36 -23.09
C LEU A 374 13.03 -5.38 -23.66
N PRO A 375 12.61 -6.51 -24.30
CA PRO A 375 13.56 -7.37 -25.01
C PRO A 375 14.16 -6.57 -26.18
N GLY A 376 15.47 -6.71 -26.40
CA GLY A 376 16.15 -6.03 -27.51
C GLY A 376 16.60 -4.59 -27.25
N ILE A 377 16.43 -4.04 -26.05
CA ILE A 377 16.95 -2.69 -25.73
C ILE A 377 18.47 -2.62 -25.82
N GLN A 378 19.18 -3.68 -25.45
CA GLN A 378 20.63 -3.73 -25.53
C GLN A 378 21.09 -3.65 -26.99
N GLU A 379 20.43 -4.41 -27.86
CA GLU A 379 20.69 -4.42 -29.30
C GLU A 379 20.32 -3.07 -29.93
N ALA A 380 19.12 -2.53 -29.59
CA ALA A 380 18.69 -1.23 -30.08
C ALA A 380 19.60 -0.09 -29.58
N ALA A 381 20.08 -0.14 -28.35
CA ALA A 381 21.02 0.83 -27.80
C ALA A 381 22.39 0.73 -28.48
N ALA A 382 22.88 -0.46 -28.79
CA ALA A 382 24.12 -0.69 -29.49
C ALA A 382 24.06 -0.12 -30.93
N LEU A 383 22.97 -0.39 -31.66
CA LEU A 383 22.73 0.14 -32.99
C LEU A 383 22.64 1.67 -33.00
N ALA A 384 21.85 2.24 -32.09
CA ALA A 384 21.70 3.67 -31.97
C ALA A 384 23.02 4.36 -31.60
N PHE A 385 23.89 3.73 -30.81
CA PHE A 385 25.22 4.23 -30.47
C PHE A 385 26.11 4.20 -31.70
N ASP A 386 26.13 3.12 -32.47
CA ASP A 386 26.91 2.95 -33.68
C ASP A 386 26.49 3.97 -34.77
N GLU A 387 25.18 4.06 -35.05
CA GLU A 387 24.61 5.01 -35.99
C GLU A 387 24.91 6.47 -35.59
N GLY A 388 24.84 6.78 -34.29
CA GLY A 388 25.14 8.12 -33.77
C GLY A 388 26.61 8.53 -33.97
N LEU A 389 27.52 7.58 -33.83
CA LEU A 389 28.95 7.85 -34.03
C LEU A 389 29.33 7.92 -35.52
N ILE A 390 28.85 6.98 -36.35
CA ILE A 390 29.14 6.93 -37.77
C ILE A 390 28.65 8.21 -38.48
N ASN A 391 27.43 8.67 -38.17
CA ASN A 391 26.88 9.91 -38.72
C ASN A 391 27.65 11.17 -38.28
N THR A 392 28.36 11.12 -37.16
CA THR A 392 29.22 12.26 -36.72
C THR A 392 30.53 12.27 -37.49
N VAL A 393 31.15 11.10 -37.68
CA VAL A 393 32.41 10.95 -38.42
C VAL A 393 32.24 11.34 -39.90
N VAL A 394 31.14 10.87 -40.53
CA VAL A 394 30.89 11.20 -41.97
C VAL A 394 30.63 12.69 -42.18
N LYS A 395 30.00 13.39 -41.23
CA LYS A 395 29.81 14.86 -41.33
C LYS A 395 31.08 15.66 -41.12
N GLU A 396 32.02 15.15 -40.33
CA GLU A 396 33.33 15.78 -40.16
C GLU A 396 34.21 15.62 -41.41
N ASP A 397 34.23 14.43 -42.04
CA ASP A 397 34.96 14.19 -43.31
C ASP A 397 34.41 15.03 -44.48
N GLU A 398 33.07 15.19 -44.57
CA GLU A 398 32.48 16.08 -45.58
C GLU A 398 32.83 17.55 -45.33
N SER A 399 32.97 17.98 -44.08
CA SER A 399 33.33 19.36 -43.71
C SER A 399 34.82 19.69 -43.94
N GLU A 400 35.69 18.68 -43.80
CA GLU A 400 37.13 18.83 -44.13
C GLU A 400 37.40 18.76 -45.64
N GLY A 401 36.63 17.89 -46.35
CA GLY A 401 36.76 17.83 -47.84
C GLY A 401 36.39 19.14 -48.58
N ILE A 402 35.47 19.92 -48.01
CA ILE A 402 35.07 21.23 -48.55
C ILE A 402 36.12 22.33 -48.25
N ARG A 403 36.87 22.19 -47.15
CA ARG A 403 37.96 23.15 -46.82
C ARG A 403 39.25 22.97 -47.65
N GLY A 404 39.44 21.80 -48.25
CA GLY A 404 40.61 21.48 -49.10
C GLY A 404 40.51 21.96 -50.58
N LEU A 405 39.39 22.53 -51.02
CA LEU A 405 39.10 22.91 -52.37
C LEU A 405 39.11 24.44 -52.60
N ILE A 406 39.56 25.25 -51.62
CA ILE A 406 39.67 26.70 -51.72
C ILE A 406 41.10 27.10 -51.34
N TYR A 407 42.08 26.72 -52.15
CA TYR A 407 43.38 27.35 -52.26
C TYR A 407 43.93 27.15 -53.67
#